data_2567884c92ccbe20a6eaa32da67d1d72
#
_entry.id   2567884c92ccbe20a6eaa32da67d1d72
#
_cell.length_a   1.000
_cell.length_b   1.000
_cell.length_c   1.000
_cell.angle_alpha   90.00
_cell.angle_beta   90.00
_cell.angle_gamma   90.00
#
_symmetry.space_group_name_H-M   'P 1'
#
loop_
_entity.id
_entity.type
_entity.pdbx_description
1 polymer ?
#
loop_
_entity_poly.entity_id
_entity_poly.type
_entity_poly.pdbx_seq_one_letter_code
_entity_poly.pdbx_strand_id
1 'polypeptide(L)'
;MPEWPTNQYVEIRNGGYYVAGTRIGLDVVISDYRRGESAEQILESYPSIGSLAKVYGAILFVLEHADVIEEYLRDQERLWKELQEKYPMPEELLERFRRADAELAKKSA
;
A
#
# COMPACT_ATOMS: atom_id res chain seq x y z
N MET A 1 -14.75 -2.96 17.22
CA MET A 1 -13.74 -2.52 16.27
C MET A 1 -14.16 -1.21 15.64
N PRO A 2 -13.36 -0.17 15.76
CA PRO A 2 -13.74 1.08 15.11
C PRO A 2 -13.87 0.85 13.61
N GLU A 3 -14.88 1.43 13.03
CA GLU A 3 -15.01 1.38 11.57
C GLU A 3 -13.89 2.19 10.96
N TRP A 4 -13.12 1.53 10.11
CA TRP A 4 -12.05 2.20 9.40
C TRP A 4 -12.65 2.97 8.23
N PRO A 5 -12.30 4.25 8.06
CA PRO A 5 -12.85 5.04 6.97
C PRO A 5 -12.45 4.49 5.62
N THR A 6 -13.30 4.72 4.63
CA THR A 6 -13.02 4.43 3.22
C THR A 6 -13.59 5.55 2.37
N ASN A 7 -13.26 5.53 1.07
CA ASN A 7 -13.89 6.40 0.09
C ASN A 7 -14.01 5.65 -1.24
N GLN A 8 -14.41 6.34 -2.31
CA GLN A 8 -14.57 5.70 -3.61
C GLN A 8 -13.24 5.21 -4.23
N TYR A 9 -12.12 5.69 -3.74
CA TYR A 9 -10.79 5.35 -4.27
C TYR A 9 -9.99 4.38 -3.40
N VAL A 10 -10.46 4.11 -2.20
CA VAL A 10 -9.75 3.28 -1.23
C VAL A 10 -10.72 2.29 -0.60
N GLU A 11 -10.37 1.01 -0.63
CA GLU A 11 -11.19 -0.05 -0.05
C GLU A 11 -10.40 -0.90 0.94
N ILE A 12 -11.13 -1.60 1.79
CA ILE A 12 -10.55 -2.54 2.74
C ILE A 12 -10.90 -3.96 2.29
N ARG A 13 -9.89 -4.82 2.18
CA ARG A 13 -10.08 -6.24 1.93
C ARG A 13 -9.12 -7.03 2.80
N ASN A 14 -9.64 -8.08 3.44
CA ASN A 14 -8.81 -8.98 4.26
C ASN A 14 -7.96 -8.25 5.30
N GLY A 15 -8.51 -7.18 5.89
CA GLY A 15 -7.83 -6.41 6.93
C GLY A 15 -6.79 -5.43 6.42
N GLY A 16 -6.73 -5.16 5.12
CA GLY A 16 -5.76 -4.24 4.54
C GLY A 16 -6.41 -3.20 3.64
N TYR A 17 -5.75 -2.06 3.53
CA TYR A 17 -6.16 -1.00 2.62
C TYR A 17 -5.59 -1.20 1.22
N TYR A 18 -6.43 -1.02 0.22
CA TYR A 18 -6.07 -1.13 -1.19
C TYR A 18 -6.64 0.02 -1.98
N VAL A 19 -5.99 0.33 -3.10
CA VAL A 19 -6.61 1.21 -4.09
C VAL A 19 -7.81 0.46 -4.67
N ALA A 20 -8.97 1.10 -4.66
CA ALA A 20 -10.23 0.44 -5.03
C ALA A 20 -10.17 -0.26 -6.39
N GLY A 21 -10.62 -1.51 -6.40
CA GLY A 21 -10.66 -2.33 -7.62
C GLY A 21 -9.31 -2.86 -8.08
N THR A 22 -8.26 -2.73 -7.26
CA THR A 22 -6.92 -3.18 -7.66
C THR A 22 -6.31 -4.11 -6.61
N ARG A 23 -5.16 -4.68 -6.95
CA ARG A 23 -4.32 -5.42 -6.01
C ARG A 23 -3.23 -4.55 -5.40
N ILE A 24 -3.25 -3.27 -5.71
CA ILE A 24 -2.23 -2.34 -5.22
C ILE A 24 -2.58 -1.92 -3.81
N GLY A 25 -1.72 -2.28 -2.86
CA GLY A 25 -1.89 -1.87 -1.46
C GLY A 25 -1.71 -0.36 -1.32
N LEU A 26 -2.50 0.23 -0.44
CA LEU A 26 -2.38 1.66 -0.17
C LEU A 26 -0.99 2.01 0.37
N ASP A 27 -0.37 1.10 1.12
CA ASP A 27 0.99 1.27 1.65
C ASP A 27 2.02 1.49 0.55
N VAL A 28 1.84 0.86 -0.61
CA VAL A 28 2.74 1.04 -1.76
C VAL A 28 2.64 2.47 -2.29
N VAL A 29 1.42 2.97 -2.45
CA VAL A 29 1.20 4.36 -2.90
C VAL A 29 1.77 5.36 -1.91
N ILE A 30 1.55 5.13 -0.62
CA ILE A 30 2.07 5.99 0.45
C ILE A 30 3.60 6.03 0.40
N SER A 31 4.23 4.87 0.28
CA SER A 31 5.68 4.76 0.24
C SER A 31 6.27 5.54 -0.92
N ASP A 32 5.71 5.39 -2.11
CA ASP A 32 6.17 6.11 -3.29
C ASP A 32 5.95 7.62 -3.16
N TYR A 33 4.79 8.02 -2.65
CA TYR A 33 4.49 9.43 -2.43
C TYR A 33 5.48 10.06 -1.43
N ARG A 34 5.80 9.35 -0.35
CA ARG A 34 6.74 9.83 0.67
C ARG A 34 8.18 9.92 0.17
N ARG A 35 8.53 9.13 -0.85
CA ARG A 35 9.82 9.25 -1.51
C ARG A 35 9.89 10.41 -2.48
N GLY A 36 8.80 11.14 -2.66
CA GLY A 36 8.75 12.30 -3.53
C GLY A 36 8.31 12.00 -4.95
N GLU A 37 7.80 10.82 -5.22
CA GLU A 37 7.28 10.51 -6.56
C GLU A 37 5.97 11.25 -6.82
N SER A 38 5.82 11.75 -8.04
CA SER A 38 4.59 12.41 -8.46
C SER A 38 3.48 11.39 -8.69
N ALA A 39 2.23 11.87 -8.75
CA ALA A 39 1.10 11.00 -9.07
C ALA A 39 1.27 10.35 -10.44
N GLU A 40 1.82 11.07 -11.40
CA GLU A 40 2.10 10.55 -12.74
C GLU A 40 3.11 9.41 -12.70
N GLN A 41 4.17 9.55 -11.89
CA GLN A 41 5.18 8.50 -11.72
C GLN A 41 4.59 7.26 -11.03
N ILE A 42 3.73 7.46 -10.04
CA ILE A 42 3.05 6.36 -9.35
C ILE A 42 2.16 5.60 -10.33
N LEU A 43 1.39 6.30 -11.14
CA LEU A 43 0.54 5.67 -12.15
C LEU A 43 1.37 4.91 -13.18
N GLU A 44 2.50 5.47 -13.59
CA GLU A 44 3.41 4.82 -14.52
C GLU A 44 3.97 3.52 -13.95
N SER A 45 4.30 3.51 -12.67
CA SER A 45 4.80 2.31 -11.98
C SER A 45 3.70 1.27 -11.76
N TYR A 46 2.47 1.72 -11.54
CA TYR A 46 1.34 0.85 -11.24
C TYR A 46 0.14 1.17 -12.13
N PRO A 47 0.23 0.87 -13.44
CA PRO A 47 -0.82 1.23 -14.38
C PRO A 47 -2.19 0.62 -14.08
N SER A 48 -2.23 -0.48 -13.32
CA SER A 48 -3.48 -1.11 -12.91
C SER A 48 -4.35 -0.22 -12.03
N ILE A 49 -3.79 0.85 -11.44
CA ILE A 49 -4.57 1.85 -10.71
C ILE A 49 -5.61 2.47 -11.66
N GLY A 50 -5.23 2.71 -12.91
CA GLY A 50 -6.17 3.04 -13.99
C GLY A 50 -6.25 4.50 -14.36
N SER A 51 -6.06 5.44 -13.45
CA SER A 51 -6.13 6.87 -13.78
C SER A 51 -5.41 7.72 -12.73
N LEU A 52 -5.03 8.93 -13.15
CA LEU A 52 -4.48 9.92 -12.22
C LEU A 52 -5.48 10.30 -11.13
N ALA A 53 -6.76 10.37 -11.48
CA ALA A 53 -7.80 10.69 -10.50
C ALA A 53 -7.80 9.70 -9.34
N LYS A 54 -7.60 8.42 -9.63
CA LYS A 54 -7.51 7.39 -8.61
C LYS A 54 -6.27 7.52 -7.74
N VAL A 55 -5.13 7.87 -8.34
CA VAL A 55 -3.91 8.11 -7.58
C VAL A 55 -4.10 9.30 -6.64
N TYR A 56 -4.58 10.42 -7.15
CA TYR A 56 -4.85 11.61 -6.33
C TYR A 56 -5.91 11.33 -5.26
N GLY A 57 -6.94 10.56 -5.60
CA GLY A 57 -7.97 10.17 -4.65
C GLY A 57 -7.43 9.35 -3.49
N ALA A 58 -6.53 8.43 -3.77
CA ALA A 58 -5.87 7.64 -2.74
C ALA A 58 -4.97 8.51 -1.85
N ILE A 59 -4.20 9.41 -2.46
CA ILE A 59 -3.35 10.35 -1.72
C ILE A 59 -4.19 11.28 -0.86
N LEU A 60 -5.27 11.81 -1.39
CA LEU A 60 -6.18 12.66 -0.65
C LEU A 60 -6.74 11.94 0.58
N PHE A 61 -7.16 10.69 0.40
CA PHE A 61 -7.63 9.86 1.50
C PHE A 61 -6.58 9.77 2.61
N VAL A 62 -5.33 9.51 2.24
CA VAL A 62 -4.23 9.43 3.21
C VAL A 62 -4.05 10.74 3.98
N LEU A 63 -4.13 11.86 3.28
CA LEU A 63 -3.97 13.18 3.90
C LEU A 63 -5.14 13.52 4.81
N GLU A 64 -6.36 13.15 4.42
CA GLU A 64 -7.55 13.40 5.24
C GLU A 64 -7.63 12.51 6.48
N HIS A 65 -7.04 11.33 6.41
CA HIS A 65 -7.09 10.34 7.49
C HIS A 65 -5.69 9.96 7.98
N ALA A 66 -4.83 10.96 8.10
CA ALA A 66 -3.42 10.74 8.45
C ALA A 66 -3.22 9.93 9.72
N ASP A 67 -4.01 10.23 10.76
CA ASP A 67 -3.90 9.52 12.05
C ASP A 67 -4.23 8.03 11.92
N VAL A 68 -5.31 7.73 11.21
CA VAL A 68 -5.73 6.34 10.97
C VAL A 68 -4.69 5.61 10.15
N ILE A 69 -4.18 6.26 9.12
CA ILE A 69 -3.18 5.65 8.23
C ILE A 69 -1.86 5.39 8.96
N GLU A 70 -1.41 6.34 9.79
CA GLU A 70 -0.19 6.13 10.57
C GLU A 70 -0.33 4.95 11.53
N GLU A 71 -1.47 4.82 12.17
CA GLU A 71 -1.77 3.68 13.04
C GLU A 71 -1.78 2.38 12.26
N TYR A 72 -2.42 2.38 11.10
CA TYR A 72 -2.46 1.22 10.21
C TYR A 72 -1.05 0.78 9.80
N LEU A 73 -0.21 1.71 9.40
CA LEU A 73 1.17 1.41 8.99
C LEU A 73 2.00 0.85 10.15
N ARG A 74 1.82 1.41 11.35
CA ARG A 74 2.51 0.90 12.55
C ARG A 74 2.07 -0.52 12.89
N ASP A 75 0.78 -0.81 12.75
CA ASP A 75 0.26 -2.15 13.01
C ASP A 75 0.79 -3.16 11.99
N GLN A 76 0.87 -2.76 10.72
CA GLN A 76 1.44 -3.61 9.67
C GLN A 76 2.91 -3.92 9.95
N GLU A 77 3.67 -2.92 10.34
CA GLU A 77 5.08 -3.09 10.66
C GLU A 77 5.28 -4.00 11.88
N ARG A 78 4.46 -3.82 12.92
CA ARG A 78 4.51 -4.66 14.11
C ARG A 78 4.19 -6.12 13.78
N LEU A 79 3.14 -6.35 13.00
CA LEU A 79 2.77 -7.69 12.53
C LEU A 79 3.91 -8.34 11.77
N TRP A 80 4.54 -7.57 10.89
CA TRP A 80 5.66 -8.07 10.10
C TRP A 80 6.83 -8.48 10.99
N LYS A 81 7.16 -7.66 12.00
CA LYS A 81 8.22 -7.98 12.96
C LYS A 81 7.91 -9.22 13.78
N GLU A 82 6.66 -9.35 14.23
CA GLU A 82 6.21 -10.54 14.98
C GLU A 82 6.35 -11.81 14.14
N LEU A 83 5.97 -11.73 12.86
CA LEU A 83 6.12 -12.85 11.94
C LEU A 83 7.58 -13.22 11.73
N GLN A 84 8.46 -12.23 11.62
CA GLN A 84 9.90 -12.48 11.47
C GLN A 84 10.50 -13.14 12.70
N GLU A 85 10.08 -12.74 13.90
CA GLU A 85 10.54 -13.34 15.15
C GLU A 85 10.04 -14.78 15.30
N LYS A 86 8.78 -15.03 14.92
CA LYS A 86 8.16 -16.35 15.03
C LYS A 86 8.64 -17.29 13.94
N TYR A 87 8.89 -16.77 12.74
CA TYR A 87 9.32 -17.54 11.57
C TYR A 87 10.54 -16.84 10.95
N PRO A 88 11.73 -16.96 11.59
CA PRO A 88 12.91 -16.27 11.09
C PRO A 88 13.22 -16.65 9.64
N MET A 89 13.39 -15.66 8.79
CA MET A 89 13.81 -15.86 7.42
C MET A 89 15.09 -15.09 7.16
N PRO A 90 16.00 -15.62 6.34
CA PRO A 90 17.17 -14.86 5.92
C PRO A 90 16.75 -13.55 5.27
N GLU A 91 17.42 -12.47 5.58
CA GLU A 91 17.11 -11.15 5.04
C GLU A 91 17.09 -11.13 3.52
N GLU A 92 18.00 -11.86 2.92
CA GLU A 92 18.10 -12.03 1.48
C GLU A 92 16.83 -12.59 0.86
N LEU A 93 16.21 -13.56 1.53
CA LEU A 93 14.96 -14.17 1.07
C LEU A 93 13.79 -13.20 1.22
N LEU A 94 13.76 -12.44 2.30
CA LEU A 94 12.75 -11.41 2.53
C LEU A 94 12.78 -10.35 1.43
N GLU A 95 13.95 -9.92 1.03
CA GLU A 95 14.11 -8.97 -0.07
C GLU A 95 13.59 -9.53 -1.38
N ARG A 96 13.83 -10.80 -1.65
CA ARG A 96 13.33 -11.46 -2.85
C ARG A 96 11.81 -11.46 -2.90
N PHE A 97 11.16 -11.74 -1.77
CA PHE A 97 9.70 -11.69 -1.69
C PHE A 97 9.17 -10.29 -1.94
N ARG A 98 9.80 -9.28 -1.35
CA ARG A 98 9.40 -7.88 -1.57
C ARG A 98 9.51 -7.48 -3.03
N ARG A 99 10.60 -7.88 -3.70
CA ARG A 99 10.78 -7.60 -5.11
C ARG A 99 9.75 -8.31 -5.97
N ALA A 100 9.47 -9.56 -5.66
CA ALA A 100 8.47 -10.34 -6.39
C ALA A 100 7.08 -9.70 -6.28
N ASP A 101 6.69 -9.27 -5.08
CA ASP A 101 5.42 -8.58 -4.87
C ASP A 101 5.35 -7.27 -5.65
N ALA A 102 6.43 -6.49 -5.63
CA ALA A 102 6.48 -5.23 -6.36
C ALA A 102 6.38 -5.46 -7.87
N GLU A 103 7.08 -6.46 -8.38
CA GLU A 103 7.02 -6.81 -9.81
C GLU A 103 5.65 -7.32 -10.22
N LEU A 104 5.02 -8.15 -9.40
CA LEU A 104 3.67 -8.64 -9.65
C LEU A 104 2.67 -7.48 -9.69
N ALA A 105 2.79 -6.53 -8.78
CA ALA A 105 1.94 -5.35 -8.78
C ALA A 105 2.10 -4.54 -10.07
N LYS A 106 3.33 -4.37 -10.54
CA LYS A 106 3.60 -3.67 -11.80
C LYS A 106 3.11 -4.44 -13.02
N LYS A 107 3.27 -5.76 -13.01
CA LYS A 107 2.87 -6.62 -14.12
C LYS A 107 1.36 -6.88 -14.19
N SER A 108 0.64 -6.65 -13.11
CA SER A 108 -0.81 -6.80 -13.06
C SER A 108 -1.56 -5.70 -13.81
N ALA A 109 -0.83 -4.80 -14.38
CA ALA A 109 -1.41 -3.69 -15.12
C ALA A 109 -2.07 -4.16 -16.43
#